data_af6074a4f6c30be3af7ff278209f6321
#
_entry.id   af6074a4f6c30be3af7ff278209f6321
#
_cell.length_a   1.000
_cell.length_b   1.000
_cell.length_c   1.000
_cell.angle_alpha   90.00
_cell.angle_beta   90.00
_cell.angle_gamma   90.00
#
_symmetry.space_group_name_H-M   'P 1'
#
loop_
_entity.id
_entity.type
_entity.pdbx_description
1 polymer ?
#
loop_
_entity_poly.entity_id
_entity_poly.type
_entity_poly.pdbx_seq_one_letter_code
_entity_poly.pdbx_strand_id
1 'polypeptide(L)'
;EDFKISFLNNKNKEEAIERFWEEYDLEDYSLWWIEYQNLPEEGKILSKASNAKNDFLKKLDNFRKNCFAVHGVYGREGNYRIRGAWIWRGKDIPKEIEENDYYDRLTIRNLDPNNKDDVELVSDYWTKLKPTDKVQGRFAADCSYFN
;
A
#
# COMPACT_ATOMS: atom_id res chain seq x y z
N GLU A 1 0.47 -14.94 -6.94
CA GLU A 1 -0.77 -15.33 -6.29
C GLU A 1 -0.54 -16.15 -5.03
N ASP A 2 0.37 -17.11 -5.09
CA ASP A 2 0.64 -17.96 -3.93
C ASP A 2 1.18 -17.18 -2.73
N PHE A 3 1.94 -16.10 -2.97
CA PHE A 3 2.46 -15.32 -1.86
C PHE A 3 1.37 -14.59 -1.08
N LYS A 4 0.28 -14.20 -1.74
CA LYS A 4 -0.84 -13.52 -1.06
C LYS A 4 -1.42 -14.41 0.03
N ILE A 5 -1.70 -15.65 -0.33
CA ILE A 5 -2.27 -16.62 0.60
C ILE A 5 -1.30 -16.89 1.74
N SER A 6 -0.05 -17.16 1.40
CA SER A 6 1.00 -17.44 2.38
C SER A 6 1.21 -16.25 3.32
N PHE A 7 1.26 -15.03 2.76
CA PHE A 7 1.47 -13.82 3.55
C PHE A 7 0.27 -13.55 4.47
N LEU A 8 -0.95 -13.61 3.93
CA LEU A 8 -2.16 -13.30 4.70
C LEU A 8 -2.44 -14.31 5.81
N ASN A 9 -2.11 -15.58 5.58
CA ASN A 9 -2.34 -16.63 6.55
C ASN A 9 -1.27 -16.73 7.63
N ASN A 10 -0.12 -16.12 7.43
CA ASN A 10 0.95 -16.16 8.42
C ASN A 10 0.67 -15.16 9.55
N LYS A 11 0.60 -15.63 10.77
CA LYS A 11 0.36 -14.78 11.93
C LYS A 11 1.55 -13.91 12.28
N ASN A 12 2.75 -14.37 11.93
CA ASN A 12 3.98 -13.59 12.10
C ASN A 12 4.30 -12.88 10.79
N LYS A 13 3.94 -11.59 10.71
CA LYS A 13 4.14 -10.81 9.48
C LYS A 13 5.60 -10.55 9.18
N GLU A 14 6.45 -10.46 10.19
CA GLU A 14 7.88 -10.29 9.97
C GLU A 14 8.50 -11.52 9.29
N GLU A 15 8.11 -12.70 9.71
CA GLU A 15 8.53 -13.94 9.06
C GLU A 15 7.97 -14.01 7.64
N ALA A 16 6.72 -13.64 7.44
CA ALA A 16 6.07 -13.67 6.13
C ALA A 16 6.79 -12.77 5.14
N ILE A 17 7.21 -11.58 5.55
CA ILE A 17 7.90 -10.65 4.66
C ILE A 17 9.31 -11.13 4.34
N GLU A 18 10.01 -11.75 5.28
CA GLU A 18 11.32 -12.33 5.03
C GLU A 18 11.24 -13.43 3.97
N ARG A 19 10.23 -14.30 4.10
CA ARG A 19 9.98 -15.35 3.11
C ARG A 19 9.66 -14.78 1.74
N PHE A 20 8.87 -13.73 1.70
CA PHE A 20 8.55 -13.06 0.45
C PHE A 20 9.81 -12.61 -0.29
N TRP A 21 10.71 -11.92 0.41
CA TRP A 21 11.94 -11.43 -0.21
C TRP A 21 12.89 -12.54 -0.65
N GLU A 22 12.90 -13.66 0.07
CA GLU A 22 13.78 -14.80 -0.24
C GLU A 22 13.25 -15.68 -1.37
N GLU A 23 11.95 -15.90 -1.41
CA GLU A 23 11.35 -16.93 -2.25
C GLU A 23 10.64 -16.40 -3.50
N TYR A 24 10.23 -15.14 -3.49
CA TYR A 24 9.40 -14.63 -4.55
C TYR A 24 10.21 -14.07 -5.71
N ASP A 25 9.88 -14.56 -6.92
CA ASP A 25 10.51 -14.08 -8.15
C ASP A 25 9.82 -12.79 -8.60
N LEU A 26 10.56 -11.69 -8.56
CA LEU A 26 10.05 -10.37 -8.91
C LEU A 26 10.32 -9.97 -10.36
N GLU A 27 10.79 -10.90 -11.21
CA GLU A 27 11.03 -10.57 -12.62
C GLU A 27 9.79 -10.08 -13.35
N ASP A 28 8.64 -10.70 -13.09
CA ASP A 28 7.38 -10.37 -13.75
C ASP A 28 6.55 -9.34 -12.99
N TYR A 29 7.07 -8.80 -11.90
CA TYR A 29 6.32 -7.91 -11.01
C TYR A 29 7.07 -6.60 -10.80
N SER A 30 6.36 -5.60 -10.29
CA SER A 30 6.97 -4.34 -9.90
C SER A 30 6.38 -3.86 -8.58
N LEU A 31 7.20 -3.11 -7.85
CA LEU A 31 6.86 -2.58 -6.54
C LEU A 31 6.66 -1.08 -6.65
N TRP A 32 5.65 -0.57 -5.94
CA TRP A 32 5.24 0.82 -6.04
C TRP A 32 4.84 1.39 -4.70
N TRP A 33 5.07 2.69 -4.54
CA TRP A 33 4.53 3.48 -3.45
C TRP A 33 3.53 4.45 -4.04
N ILE A 34 2.33 4.49 -3.46
CA ILE A 34 1.27 5.36 -3.92
C ILE A 34 0.78 6.21 -2.77
N GLU A 35 0.70 7.53 -2.99
CA GLU A 35 0.05 8.45 -2.08
C GLU A 35 -1.14 9.07 -2.79
N TYR A 36 -2.31 8.95 -2.17
CA TYR A 36 -3.49 9.66 -2.60
C TYR A 36 -3.45 11.05 -1.93
N GLN A 37 -3.40 12.11 -2.73
CA GLN A 37 -3.40 13.46 -2.20
C GLN A 37 -4.79 13.84 -1.76
N ASN A 38 -5.04 13.72 -0.48
CA ASN A 38 -6.34 14.02 0.10
C ASN A 38 -6.63 15.53 0.06
N LEU A 39 -7.92 15.85 -0.03
CA LEU A 39 -8.38 17.23 0.14
C LEU A 39 -8.13 17.65 1.59
N PRO A 40 -8.00 18.97 1.86
CA PRO A 40 -7.69 19.43 3.22
C PRO A 40 -8.61 18.86 4.29
N GLU A 41 -9.89 18.75 4.01
CA GLU A 41 -10.87 18.22 4.97
C GLU A 41 -10.73 16.72 5.21
N GLU A 42 -10.28 15.98 4.19
CA GLU A 42 -10.09 14.53 4.28
C GLU A 42 -8.93 14.16 5.22
N GLY A 43 -8.01 15.07 5.43
CA GLY A 43 -6.86 14.82 6.30
C GLY A 43 -7.01 15.23 7.75
N LYS A 44 -8.14 15.82 8.13
CA LYS A 44 -8.32 16.36 9.48
C LYS A 44 -8.87 15.36 10.48
N ILE A 45 -9.78 14.51 10.06
CA ILE A 45 -10.49 13.56 10.92
C ILE A 45 -10.34 12.17 10.37
N LEU A 46 -10.07 11.19 11.25
CA LEU A 46 -9.83 9.82 10.82
C LEU A 46 -10.98 9.25 9.99
N SER A 47 -12.23 9.48 10.39
CA SER A 47 -13.37 8.94 9.65
C SER A 47 -13.42 9.43 8.21
N LYS A 48 -13.08 10.69 7.97
CA LYS A 48 -13.05 11.26 6.61
C LYS A 48 -11.87 10.72 5.82
N ALA A 49 -10.71 10.60 6.45
CA ALA A 49 -9.52 10.02 5.81
C ALA A 49 -9.77 8.55 5.45
N SER A 50 -10.38 7.79 6.35
CA SER A 50 -10.72 6.39 6.11
C SER A 50 -11.73 6.24 4.97
N ASN A 51 -12.73 7.11 4.91
CA ASN A 51 -13.70 7.10 3.82
C ASN A 51 -13.04 7.39 2.48
N ALA A 52 -12.12 8.36 2.43
CA ALA A 52 -11.38 8.68 1.21
C ALA A 52 -10.51 7.51 0.77
N LYS A 53 -9.82 6.86 1.71
CA LYS A 53 -9.04 5.66 1.42
C LYS A 53 -9.92 4.56 0.85
N ASN A 54 -11.04 4.29 1.49
CA ASN A 54 -11.95 3.22 1.06
C ASN A 54 -12.57 3.49 -0.30
N ASP A 55 -12.93 4.74 -0.59
CA ASP A 55 -13.44 5.12 -1.90
C ASP A 55 -12.39 4.93 -3.00
N PHE A 56 -11.16 5.33 -2.72
CA PHE A 56 -10.05 5.13 -3.64
C PHE A 56 -9.85 3.64 -3.95
N LEU A 57 -9.81 2.80 -2.93
CA LEU A 57 -9.62 1.37 -3.11
C LEU A 57 -10.81 0.73 -3.84
N LYS A 58 -12.01 1.18 -3.55
CA LYS A 58 -13.22 0.67 -4.22
C LYS A 58 -13.19 0.95 -5.72
N LYS A 59 -12.65 2.09 -6.12
CA LYS A 59 -12.51 2.44 -7.54
C LYS A 59 -11.51 1.55 -8.28
N LEU A 60 -10.71 0.79 -7.56
CA LEU A 60 -9.75 -0.15 -8.13
C LEU A 60 -10.17 -1.62 -7.99
N ASP A 61 -11.43 -1.87 -7.65
CA ASP A 61 -11.93 -3.24 -7.40
C ASP A 61 -11.63 -4.21 -8.53
N ASN A 62 -11.74 -3.77 -9.78
CA ASN A 62 -11.47 -4.62 -10.94
C ASN A 62 -9.98 -4.96 -11.11
N PHE A 63 -9.10 -4.30 -10.37
CA PHE A 63 -7.67 -4.55 -10.40
C PHE A 63 -7.19 -5.49 -9.29
N ARG A 64 -8.04 -5.81 -8.31
CA ARG A 64 -7.66 -6.61 -7.13
C ARG A 64 -6.92 -7.90 -7.44
N LYS A 65 -7.37 -8.62 -8.45
CA LYS A 65 -6.81 -9.93 -8.79
C LYS A 65 -5.36 -9.85 -9.25
N ASN A 66 -4.94 -8.70 -9.73
CA ASN A 66 -3.64 -8.52 -10.35
C ASN A 66 -2.62 -7.83 -9.45
N CYS A 67 -2.99 -7.55 -8.20
CA CYS A 67 -2.12 -6.83 -7.29
C CYS A 67 -2.27 -7.31 -5.85
N PHE A 68 -1.32 -6.87 -5.04
CA PHE A 68 -1.42 -6.94 -3.58
C PHE A 68 -0.90 -5.63 -3.02
N ALA A 69 -1.57 -5.12 -2.01
CA ALA A 69 -1.14 -3.89 -1.37
C ALA A 69 -1.59 -3.84 0.08
N VAL A 70 -0.89 -3.05 0.87
CA VAL A 70 -1.42 -2.50 2.10
C VAL A 70 -1.48 -0.99 1.88
N HIS A 71 -2.68 -0.45 1.95
CA HIS A 71 -2.91 0.98 1.77
C HIS A 71 -3.67 1.49 2.98
N GLY A 72 -3.21 2.58 3.55
CA GLY A 72 -3.75 3.00 4.83
C GLY A 72 -3.77 4.50 5.03
N VAL A 73 -4.30 4.86 6.19
CA VAL A 73 -4.30 6.22 6.70
C VAL A 73 -3.22 6.31 7.77
N TYR A 74 -2.32 7.27 7.61
CA TYR A 74 -1.16 7.41 8.48
C TYR A 74 -1.10 8.83 9.08
N GLY A 75 -0.87 8.91 10.38
CA GLY A 75 -0.71 10.18 11.06
C GLY A 75 -1.59 10.35 12.27
N ARG A 76 -1.92 11.59 12.56
CA ARG A 76 -2.74 11.99 13.72
C ARG A 76 -3.83 12.93 13.28
N GLU A 77 -4.79 13.17 14.18
CA GLU A 77 -5.84 14.13 13.97
C GLU A 77 -5.28 15.46 13.48
N GLY A 78 -5.84 15.97 12.42
CA GLY A 78 -5.41 17.20 11.78
C GLY A 78 -4.35 17.02 10.69
N ASN A 79 -3.72 15.85 10.60
CA ASN A 79 -2.61 15.65 9.66
C ASN A 79 -2.52 14.18 9.21
N TYR A 80 -3.59 13.64 8.67
CA TYR A 80 -3.58 12.29 8.10
C TYR A 80 -3.12 12.30 6.65
N ARG A 81 -2.39 11.25 6.27
CA ARG A 81 -1.98 10.98 4.89
C ARG A 81 -2.47 9.60 4.47
N ILE A 82 -2.79 9.45 3.20
CA ILE A 82 -3.33 8.20 2.65
C ILE A 82 -2.29 7.64 1.70
N ARG A 83 -1.66 6.55 2.09
CA ARG A 83 -0.48 5.97 1.40
C ARG A 83 -0.49 4.46 1.43
N GLY A 84 0.31 3.85 0.56
CA GLY A 84 0.49 2.42 0.58
C GLY A 84 1.64 1.93 -0.26
N ALA A 85 1.99 0.67 -0.05
CA ALA A 85 2.97 -0.04 -0.87
C ALA A 85 2.25 -1.14 -1.64
N TRP A 86 2.55 -1.23 -2.92
CA TRP A 86 1.84 -2.07 -3.89
C TRP A 86 2.80 -2.95 -4.66
N ILE A 87 2.34 -4.13 -5.02
CA ILE A 87 2.99 -4.99 -6.00
C ILE A 87 1.94 -5.40 -7.03
N TRP A 88 2.33 -5.37 -8.31
CA TRP A 88 1.48 -5.91 -9.37
C TRP A 88 2.32 -6.54 -10.47
N ARG A 89 1.63 -7.30 -11.32
CA ARG A 89 2.26 -7.95 -12.47
C ARG A 89 2.57 -6.90 -13.53
N GLY A 90 3.74 -7.02 -14.16
CA GLY A 90 4.20 -6.07 -15.16
C GLY A 90 5.09 -4.99 -14.57
N LYS A 91 5.71 -4.20 -15.44
CA LYS A 91 6.69 -3.19 -15.04
C LYS A 91 6.18 -1.76 -15.13
N ASP A 92 5.03 -1.57 -15.74
CA ASP A 92 4.45 -0.25 -15.96
C ASP A 92 3.21 -0.02 -15.10
N ILE A 93 2.77 1.23 -15.03
CA ILE A 93 1.52 1.58 -14.36
C ILE A 93 0.35 0.98 -15.14
N PRO A 94 -0.51 0.18 -14.49
CA PRO A 94 -1.62 -0.45 -15.19
C PRO A 94 -2.63 0.56 -15.69
N LYS A 95 -3.30 0.18 -16.78
CA LYS A 95 -4.36 0.99 -17.37
C LYS A 95 -5.47 1.31 -16.38
N GLU A 96 -5.83 0.34 -15.53
CA GLU A 96 -6.85 0.51 -14.50
C GLU A 96 -6.53 1.66 -13.55
N ILE A 97 -5.25 1.88 -13.26
CA ILE A 97 -4.83 3.00 -12.41
C ILE A 97 -4.79 4.30 -13.21
N GLU A 98 -4.23 4.27 -14.43
CA GLU A 98 -4.14 5.47 -15.27
C GLU A 98 -5.52 6.04 -15.64
N GLU A 99 -6.51 5.20 -15.83
CA GLU A 99 -7.86 5.60 -16.18
C GLU A 99 -8.75 5.87 -14.96
N ASN A 100 -8.20 5.72 -13.75
CA ASN A 100 -8.95 5.97 -12.53
C ASN A 100 -9.24 7.47 -12.36
N ASP A 101 -10.43 7.77 -11.85
CA ASP A 101 -10.87 9.17 -11.61
C ASP A 101 -9.91 9.94 -10.69
N TYR A 102 -9.20 9.23 -9.83
CA TYR A 102 -8.28 9.84 -8.87
C TYR A 102 -6.83 9.94 -9.37
N TYR A 103 -6.56 9.52 -10.61
CA TYR A 103 -5.18 9.42 -11.09
C TYR A 103 -4.40 10.73 -10.93
N ASP A 104 -5.02 11.86 -11.25
CA ASP A 104 -4.37 13.18 -11.16
C ASP A 104 -4.02 13.56 -9.72
N ARG A 105 -4.59 12.88 -8.74
CA ARG A 105 -4.34 13.14 -7.32
C ARG A 105 -3.43 12.10 -6.69
N LEU A 106 -2.83 11.23 -7.49
CA LEU A 106 -1.92 10.20 -7.01
C LEU A 106 -0.48 10.63 -7.24
N THR A 107 0.35 10.40 -6.23
CA THR A 107 1.80 10.40 -6.37
C THR A 107 2.22 8.95 -6.43
N ILE A 108 2.82 8.54 -7.55
CA ILE A 108 3.16 7.14 -7.79
C ILE A 108 4.67 7.05 -8.00
N ARG A 109 5.33 6.23 -7.19
CA ARG A 109 6.78 6.05 -7.26
C ARG A 109 7.12 4.57 -7.44
N ASN A 110 7.91 4.26 -8.48
CA ASN A 110 8.42 2.92 -8.70
C ASN A 110 9.49 2.62 -7.66
N LEU A 111 9.43 1.46 -7.04
CA LEU A 111 10.38 1.03 -6.03
C LEU A 111 11.28 -0.06 -6.61
N ASP A 112 12.54 -0.08 -6.18
CA ASP A 112 13.53 -1.01 -6.66
C ASP A 112 13.74 -2.14 -5.63
N PRO A 113 13.44 -3.40 -5.99
CA PRO A 113 13.62 -4.52 -5.07
C PRO A 113 15.09 -4.80 -4.71
N ASN A 114 16.02 -4.19 -5.43
CA ASN A 114 17.44 -4.30 -5.12
C ASN A 114 17.96 -3.15 -4.26
N ASN A 115 17.12 -2.15 -3.98
CA ASN A 115 17.46 -1.01 -3.14
C ASN A 115 17.01 -1.31 -1.71
N LYS A 116 17.94 -1.27 -0.77
CA LYS A 116 17.67 -1.59 0.63
C LYS A 116 16.58 -0.71 1.24
N ASP A 117 16.59 0.59 0.96
CA ASP A 117 15.62 1.52 1.51
C ASP A 117 14.21 1.25 0.97
N ASP A 118 14.11 0.90 -0.30
CA ASP A 118 12.82 0.56 -0.91
C ASP A 118 12.26 -0.74 -0.36
N VAL A 119 13.12 -1.75 -0.17
CA VAL A 119 12.73 -3.02 0.45
C VAL A 119 12.21 -2.79 1.86
N GLU A 120 12.91 -1.99 2.63
CA GLU A 120 12.50 -1.65 3.99
C GLU A 120 11.17 -0.90 4.01
N LEU A 121 10.98 0.01 3.07
CA LEU A 121 9.73 0.76 2.94
C LEU A 121 8.54 -0.18 2.71
N VAL A 122 8.66 -1.09 1.75
CA VAL A 122 7.59 -2.06 1.46
C VAL A 122 7.35 -2.94 2.68
N SER A 123 8.42 -3.42 3.31
CA SER A 123 8.31 -4.28 4.48
C SER A 123 7.57 -3.59 5.63
N ASP A 124 7.88 -2.32 5.85
CA ASP A 124 7.19 -1.54 6.89
C ASP A 124 5.70 -1.40 6.59
N TYR A 125 5.33 -1.02 5.37
CA TYR A 125 3.93 -0.89 5.02
C TYR A 125 3.15 -2.19 5.15
N TRP A 126 3.79 -3.32 4.84
CA TRP A 126 3.10 -4.62 4.83
C TRP A 126 3.04 -5.29 6.19
N THR A 127 3.87 -4.87 7.15
CA THR A 127 3.97 -5.53 8.46
C THR A 127 3.54 -4.67 9.64
N LYS A 128 3.65 -3.34 9.53
CA LYS A 128 3.34 -2.42 10.63
C LYS A 128 1.92 -1.91 10.51
N LEU A 129 0.98 -2.67 11.03
CA LEU A 129 -0.45 -2.47 10.82
C LEU A 129 -1.21 -1.98 12.06
N LYS A 130 -0.55 -1.94 13.20
CA LYS A 130 -1.20 -1.55 14.46
C LYS A 130 -1.19 -0.05 14.65
N PRO A 131 -2.19 0.53 15.35
CA PRO A 131 -2.23 1.98 15.60
C PRO A 131 -1.01 2.54 16.32
N THR A 132 -0.29 1.69 17.04
CA THR A 132 0.95 2.08 17.74
C THR A 132 2.19 2.00 16.86
N ASP A 133 2.09 1.36 15.70
CA ASP A 133 3.20 1.24 14.74
C ASP A 133 3.35 2.53 13.96
N LYS A 134 4.60 2.83 13.54
CA LYS A 134 4.89 3.95 12.67
C LYS A 134 5.46 3.48 11.35
N VAL A 135 4.99 4.09 10.28
CA VAL A 135 5.53 3.91 8.94
C VAL A 135 5.86 5.29 8.38
N GLN A 136 7.08 5.47 7.94
CA GLN A 136 7.58 6.79 7.50
C GLN A 136 7.34 7.88 8.56
N GLY A 137 7.51 7.52 9.83
CA GLY A 137 7.36 8.44 10.95
C GLY A 137 5.94 8.79 11.34
N ARG A 138 4.94 8.13 10.77
CA ARG A 138 3.51 8.38 11.05
C ARG A 138 2.83 7.13 11.59
N PHE A 139 1.95 7.30 12.56
CA PHE A 139 1.19 6.18 13.11
C PHE A 139 0.28 5.56 12.06
N ALA A 140 0.20 4.23 12.06
CA ALA A 140 -0.68 3.47 11.16
C ALA A 140 -2.10 3.46 11.72
N ALA A 141 -2.86 4.50 11.39
CA ALA A 141 -4.17 4.72 11.99
C ALA A 141 -5.26 3.78 11.46
N ASP A 142 -5.23 3.47 10.17
CA ASP A 142 -6.24 2.59 9.56
C ASP A 142 -5.68 1.97 8.28
N CYS A 143 -5.21 0.74 8.38
CA CYS A 143 -4.59 0.03 7.26
C CYS A 143 -5.52 -1.04 6.71
N SER A 144 -5.54 -1.16 5.39
CA SER A 144 -6.33 -2.18 4.69
C SER A 144 -5.46 -2.98 3.75
N TYR A 145 -5.71 -4.29 3.71
CA TYR A 145 -5.18 -5.13 2.64
C TYR A 145 -6.03 -4.89 1.38
N PHE A 146 -5.37 -4.89 0.24
CA PHE A 146 -6.02 -4.83 -1.06
C PHE A 146 -5.49 -5.98 -1.90
N ASN A 147 -6.32 -6.98 -2.13
CA ASN A 147 -5.89 -8.21 -2.80
C ASN A 147 -7.03 -8.87 -3.59
#